data_c0e5d6157eb413dbc33321bb4f2793a6
#
_entry.id   c0e5d6157eb413dbc33321bb4f2793a6
#
_cell.length_a   1.000
_cell.length_b   1.000
_cell.length_c   1.000
_cell.angle_alpha   90.00
_cell.angle_beta   90.00
_cell.angle_gamma   90.00
#
_symmetry.space_group_name_H-M   'P 1'
#
loop_
_entity.id
_entity.type
_entity.pdbx_description
1 polymer ?
#
loop_
_entity_poly.entity_id
_entity_poly.type
_entity_poly.pdbx_seq_one_letter_code
_entity_poly.pdbx_strand_id
1 'polypeptide(L)'
;MATNSLAAGNAESTERLSALVGGFSAEDMQRSLGGGWTIGFALAHLAFWDARQVAALQRMSRGEAFPAEDLATNAALEAIAAAFNPKTIGQAAVGAAQQLDALVESLTAEQVNALTDSGKSYAIDRAPHREEHIRQIEQALS
;
A
#
# COMPACT_ATOMS: atom_id res chain seq x y z
N MET A 1 -17.32 9.93 12.62
CA MET A 1 -15.93 9.94 13.12
C MET A 1 -14.98 9.90 11.93
N ALA A 2 -14.00 10.79 11.93
CA ALA A 2 -13.04 10.88 10.81
C ALA A 2 -12.30 9.56 10.56
N THR A 3 -11.92 8.86 11.64
CA THR A 3 -11.24 7.54 11.55
C THR A 3 -12.10 6.49 10.86
N ASN A 4 -13.40 6.49 11.14
CA ASN A 4 -14.30 5.50 10.55
C ASN A 4 -14.45 5.69 9.04
N SER A 5 -14.43 6.94 8.57
CA SER A 5 -14.49 7.24 7.14
C SER A 5 -13.26 6.72 6.40
N LEU A 6 -12.06 6.95 6.96
CA LEU A 6 -10.82 6.44 6.39
C LEU A 6 -10.78 4.91 6.45
N ALA A 7 -11.17 4.34 7.58
CA ALA A 7 -11.16 2.89 7.77
C ALA A 7 -12.04 2.19 6.73
N ALA A 8 -13.23 2.71 6.46
CA ALA A 8 -14.14 2.14 5.48
C ALA A 8 -13.54 2.16 4.07
N GLY A 9 -12.98 3.29 3.64
CA GLY A 9 -12.36 3.43 2.32
C GLY A 9 -11.14 2.54 2.17
N ASN A 10 -10.31 2.48 3.19
CA ASN A 10 -9.13 1.61 3.19
C ASN A 10 -9.54 0.14 3.10
N ALA A 11 -10.52 -0.29 3.90
CA ALA A 11 -11.01 -1.67 3.89
C ALA A 11 -11.57 -2.06 2.52
N GLU A 12 -12.35 -1.18 1.90
CA GLU A 12 -12.89 -1.41 0.55
C GLU A 12 -11.78 -1.59 -0.48
N SER A 13 -10.75 -0.74 -0.43
CA SER A 13 -9.61 -0.85 -1.34
C SER A 13 -8.83 -2.15 -1.11
N THR A 14 -8.70 -2.59 0.13
CA THR A 14 -8.05 -3.85 0.47
C THR A 14 -8.85 -5.06 -0.05
N GLU A 15 -10.17 -5.02 0.06
CA GLU A 15 -11.03 -6.09 -0.48
C GLU A 15 -10.90 -6.18 -2.00
N ARG A 16 -10.88 -5.04 -2.69
CA ARG A 16 -10.69 -5.01 -4.13
C ARG A 16 -9.32 -5.57 -4.52
N LEU A 17 -8.29 -5.20 -3.80
CA LEU A 17 -6.94 -5.74 -4.03
C LEU A 17 -6.91 -7.25 -3.81
N SER A 18 -7.53 -7.73 -2.75
CA SER A 18 -7.60 -9.15 -2.43
C SER A 18 -8.30 -9.96 -3.53
N ALA A 19 -9.44 -9.44 -4.02
CA ALA A 19 -10.17 -10.08 -5.11
C ALA A 19 -9.34 -10.13 -6.39
N LEU A 20 -8.65 -9.04 -6.71
CA LEU A 20 -7.81 -8.94 -7.89
C LEU A 20 -6.65 -9.95 -7.82
N VAL A 21 -5.96 -9.97 -6.71
CA VAL A 21 -4.81 -10.87 -6.47
C VAL A 21 -5.21 -12.34 -6.55
N GLY A 22 -6.40 -12.68 -6.05
CA GLY A 22 -6.91 -14.06 -6.07
C GLY A 22 -7.12 -14.64 -7.46
N GLY A 23 -7.19 -13.76 -8.48
CA GLY A 23 -7.38 -14.19 -9.88
C GLY A 23 -6.09 -14.27 -10.71
N PHE A 24 -4.93 -13.98 -10.13
CA PHE A 24 -3.67 -13.91 -10.88
C PHE A 24 -3.01 -15.28 -11.07
N SER A 25 -2.45 -15.48 -12.27
CA SER A 25 -1.46 -16.54 -12.51
C SER A 25 -0.06 -15.94 -12.32
N ALA A 26 0.95 -16.82 -12.22
CA ALA A 26 2.35 -16.36 -12.17
C ALA A 26 2.75 -15.60 -13.44
N GLU A 27 2.16 -15.97 -14.58
CA GLU A 27 2.41 -15.27 -15.85
C GLU A 27 1.86 -13.85 -15.85
N ASP A 28 0.71 -13.63 -15.22
CA ASP A 28 0.11 -12.30 -15.13
C ASP A 28 1.04 -11.31 -14.45
N MET A 29 1.88 -11.77 -13.53
CA MET A 29 2.82 -10.93 -12.81
C MET A 29 3.86 -10.27 -13.74
N GLN A 30 4.12 -10.86 -14.90
CA GLN A 30 5.08 -10.35 -15.86
C GLN A 30 4.47 -9.32 -16.83
N ARG A 31 3.18 -9.12 -16.80
CA ARG A 31 2.53 -8.17 -17.72
C ARG A 31 2.97 -6.75 -17.41
N SER A 32 3.28 -6.03 -18.49
CA SER A 32 3.73 -4.63 -18.39
C SER A 32 2.58 -3.69 -18.04
N LEU A 33 2.87 -2.74 -17.16
CA LEU A 33 1.98 -1.60 -16.87
C LEU A 33 2.42 -0.35 -17.62
N GLY A 34 3.51 -0.42 -18.37
CA GLY A 34 4.17 0.75 -18.96
C GLY A 34 5.23 1.30 -18.02
N GLY A 35 6.10 2.17 -18.55
CA GLY A 35 7.12 2.82 -17.73
C GLY A 35 8.16 1.89 -17.09
N GLY A 36 8.27 0.67 -17.57
CA GLY A 36 9.19 -0.32 -17.02
C GLY A 36 8.64 -1.13 -15.86
N TRP A 37 7.41 -0.88 -15.45
CA TRP A 37 6.78 -1.61 -14.35
C TRP A 37 5.99 -2.80 -14.86
N THR A 38 5.92 -3.84 -14.02
CA THR A 38 5.06 -5.01 -14.22
C THR A 38 4.00 -5.05 -13.13
N ILE A 39 2.99 -5.92 -13.30
CA ILE A 39 1.98 -6.17 -12.27
C ILE A 39 2.67 -6.60 -10.96
N GLY A 40 3.62 -7.53 -11.06
CA GLY A 40 4.36 -8.00 -9.88
C GLY A 40 5.10 -6.88 -9.16
N PHE A 41 5.70 -5.96 -9.91
CA PHE A 41 6.37 -4.83 -9.30
C PHE A 41 5.39 -3.86 -8.62
N ALA A 42 4.22 -3.61 -9.24
CA ALA A 42 3.20 -2.76 -8.61
C ALA A 42 2.73 -3.34 -7.28
N LEU A 43 2.58 -4.67 -7.22
CA LEU A 43 2.22 -5.34 -5.96
C LEU A 43 3.33 -5.25 -4.93
N ALA A 44 4.59 -5.38 -5.33
CA ALA A 44 5.73 -5.19 -4.44
C ALA A 44 5.79 -3.75 -3.91
N HIS A 45 5.52 -2.78 -4.78
CA HIS A 45 5.45 -1.37 -4.41
C HIS A 45 4.34 -1.13 -3.37
N LEU A 46 3.15 -1.68 -3.58
CA LEU A 46 2.05 -1.57 -2.62
C LEU A 46 2.41 -2.24 -1.29
N ALA A 47 2.98 -3.45 -1.35
CA ALA A 47 3.38 -4.18 -0.14
C ALA A 47 4.40 -3.39 0.68
N PHE A 48 5.41 -2.86 0.01
CA PHE A 48 6.44 -2.08 0.67
C PHE A 48 5.87 -0.83 1.32
N TRP A 49 5.12 -0.03 0.56
CA TRP A 49 4.67 1.26 1.08
C TRP A 49 3.65 1.11 2.21
N ASP A 50 2.75 0.14 2.14
CA ASP A 50 1.83 -0.11 3.24
C ASP A 50 2.59 -0.63 4.48
N ALA A 51 3.55 -1.52 4.31
CA ALA A 51 4.38 -2.00 5.42
C ALA A 51 5.23 -0.86 6.01
N ARG A 52 5.74 0.04 5.18
CA ARG A 52 6.49 1.20 5.62
C ARG A 52 5.63 2.12 6.47
N GLN A 53 4.38 2.34 6.07
CA GLN A 53 3.48 3.18 6.85
C GLN A 53 3.14 2.53 8.20
N VAL A 54 2.97 1.21 8.24
CA VAL A 54 2.80 0.50 9.51
C VAL A 54 3.98 0.77 10.44
N ALA A 55 5.20 0.61 9.94
CA ALA A 55 6.40 0.86 10.74
C ALA A 55 6.49 2.30 11.22
N ALA A 56 6.16 3.26 10.34
CA ALA A 56 6.18 4.68 10.69
C ALA A 56 5.15 5.03 11.76
N LEU A 57 3.93 4.51 11.65
CA LEU A 57 2.87 4.74 12.63
C LEU A 57 3.20 4.08 13.98
N GLN A 58 3.83 2.93 13.96
CA GLN A 58 4.28 2.26 15.18
C GLN A 58 5.36 3.09 15.91
N ARG A 59 6.28 3.69 15.17
CA ARG A 59 7.26 4.60 15.75
C ARG A 59 6.58 5.82 16.38
N MET A 60 5.61 6.38 15.69
CA MET A 60 4.84 7.52 16.20
C MET A 60 4.10 7.16 17.51
N SER A 61 3.58 5.94 17.60
CA SER A 61 2.90 5.48 18.83
C SER A 61 3.83 5.36 20.01
N ARG A 62 5.14 5.27 19.78
CA ARG A 62 6.16 5.27 20.83
C ARG A 62 6.72 6.67 21.14
N GLY A 63 6.10 7.71 20.60
CA GLY A 63 6.50 9.09 20.83
C GLY A 63 7.58 9.61 19.89
N GLU A 64 7.95 8.83 18.86
CA GLU A 64 8.92 9.27 17.87
C GLU A 64 8.24 10.09 16.77
N ALA A 65 8.98 10.96 16.10
CA ALA A 65 8.46 11.73 14.98
C ALA A 65 8.13 10.80 13.81
N PHE A 66 7.10 11.14 13.06
CA PHE A 66 6.77 10.42 11.82
C PHE A 66 7.91 10.62 10.83
N PRO A 67 8.55 9.55 10.34
CA PRO A 67 9.73 9.68 9.48
C PRO A 67 9.38 10.23 8.11
N ALA A 68 10.31 11.01 7.54
CA ALA A 68 10.19 11.52 6.17
C ALA A 68 10.36 10.36 5.17
N GLU A 69 9.74 10.50 4.00
CA GLU A 69 9.92 9.55 2.93
C GLU A 69 11.27 9.76 2.22
N ASP A 70 11.90 8.64 1.87
CA ASP A 70 13.15 8.66 1.13
C ASP A 70 12.85 8.63 -0.36
N LEU A 71 13.35 9.62 -1.10
CA LEU A 71 13.13 9.74 -2.54
C LEU A 71 13.81 8.63 -3.35
N ALA A 72 14.78 7.93 -2.77
CA ALA A 72 15.47 6.83 -3.46
C ALA A 72 14.74 5.48 -3.33
N THR A 73 13.70 5.39 -2.52
CA THR A 73 13.04 4.11 -2.19
C THR A 73 12.54 3.36 -3.42
N ASN A 74 11.80 4.04 -4.29
CA ASN A 74 11.24 3.37 -5.48
C ASN A 74 12.35 2.89 -6.43
N ALA A 75 13.39 3.69 -6.60
CA ALA A 75 14.53 3.29 -7.43
C ALA A 75 15.24 2.04 -6.86
N ALA A 76 15.36 1.98 -5.53
CA ALA A 76 15.95 0.81 -4.87
C ALA A 76 15.06 -0.43 -5.05
N LEU A 77 13.74 -0.28 -4.93
CA LEU A 77 12.80 -1.38 -5.17
C LEU A 77 12.89 -1.87 -6.61
N GLU A 78 12.96 -0.96 -7.58
CA GLU A 78 13.12 -1.33 -8.99
C GLU A 78 14.39 -2.14 -9.22
N ALA A 79 15.48 -1.77 -8.54
CA ALA A 79 16.77 -2.44 -8.67
C ALA A 79 16.72 -3.90 -8.18
N ILE A 80 15.84 -4.20 -7.21
CA ILE A 80 15.72 -5.56 -6.64
C ILE A 80 14.42 -6.25 -7.07
N ALA A 81 13.75 -5.74 -8.10
CA ALA A 81 12.43 -6.26 -8.51
C ALA A 81 12.44 -7.76 -8.81
N ALA A 82 13.54 -8.27 -9.38
CA ALA A 82 13.67 -9.70 -9.70
C ALA A 82 13.73 -10.61 -8.45
N ALA A 83 13.98 -10.05 -7.28
CA ALA A 83 14.04 -10.82 -6.03
C ALA A 83 12.65 -11.13 -5.46
N PHE A 84 11.60 -10.44 -5.92
CA PHE A 84 10.24 -10.67 -5.42
C PHE A 84 9.66 -11.95 -6.02
N ASN A 85 9.07 -12.77 -5.15
CA ASN A 85 8.47 -14.03 -5.59
C ASN A 85 7.08 -13.77 -6.19
N PRO A 86 6.88 -14.05 -7.49
CA PRO A 86 5.60 -13.79 -8.15
C PRO A 86 4.43 -14.59 -7.58
N LYS A 87 4.71 -15.69 -6.86
CA LYS A 87 3.65 -16.52 -6.26
C LYS A 87 3.15 -15.94 -4.94
N THR A 88 3.95 -15.14 -4.24
CA THR A 88 3.64 -14.66 -2.90
C THR A 88 3.47 -13.15 -2.78
N ILE A 89 3.95 -12.39 -3.76
CA ILE A 89 3.96 -10.92 -3.65
C ILE A 89 2.54 -10.33 -3.57
N GLY A 90 1.58 -10.93 -4.29
CA GLY A 90 0.19 -10.46 -4.23
C GLY A 90 -0.40 -10.58 -2.83
N GLN A 91 -0.22 -11.74 -2.19
CA GLN A 91 -0.70 -11.94 -0.82
C GLN A 91 0.08 -11.09 0.19
N ALA A 92 1.35 -10.82 -0.07
CA ALA A 92 2.12 -9.90 0.76
C ALA A 92 1.55 -8.48 0.70
N ALA A 93 1.13 -8.03 -0.47
CA ALA A 93 0.48 -6.72 -0.63
C ALA A 93 -0.85 -6.67 0.13
N VAL A 94 -1.66 -7.70 0.03
CA VAL A 94 -2.94 -7.79 0.77
C VAL A 94 -2.69 -7.80 2.27
N GLY A 95 -1.73 -8.60 2.73
CA GLY A 95 -1.39 -8.69 4.16
C GLY A 95 -0.91 -7.35 4.74
N ALA A 96 -0.06 -6.65 4.00
CA ALA A 96 0.42 -5.32 4.41
C ALA A 96 -0.73 -4.32 4.48
N ALA A 97 -1.63 -4.36 3.49
CA ALA A 97 -2.81 -3.49 3.48
C ALA A 97 -3.72 -3.75 4.69
N GLN A 98 -3.99 -5.03 4.99
CA GLN A 98 -4.82 -5.42 6.12
C GLN A 98 -4.22 -4.95 7.45
N GLN A 99 -2.90 -5.12 7.60
CA GLN A 99 -2.20 -4.71 8.81
C GLN A 99 -2.28 -3.19 9.00
N LEU A 100 -2.06 -2.44 7.93
CA LEU A 100 -2.16 -0.98 7.98
C LEU A 100 -3.59 -0.53 8.28
N ASP A 101 -4.58 -1.15 7.65
CA ASP A 101 -5.99 -0.81 7.87
C ASP A 101 -6.38 -0.99 9.34
N ALA A 102 -5.97 -2.09 9.97
CA ALA A 102 -6.24 -2.33 11.38
C ALA A 102 -5.58 -1.27 12.27
N LEU A 103 -4.36 -0.87 11.93
CA LEU A 103 -3.65 0.14 12.69
C LEU A 103 -4.31 1.52 12.55
N VAL A 104 -4.69 1.90 11.34
CA VAL A 104 -5.39 3.18 11.09
C VAL A 104 -6.72 3.21 11.83
N GLU A 105 -7.46 2.10 11.83
CA GLU A 105 -8.74 2.01 12.56
C GLU A 105 -8.56 2.25 14.05
N SER A 106 -7.40 1.90 14.61
CA SER A 106 -7.10 2.06 16.03
C SER A 106 -6.66 3.48 16.41
N LEU A 107 -6.38 4.35 15.44
CA LEU A 107 -5.92 5.71 15.72
C LEU A 107 -7.04 6.56 16.30
N THR A 108 -6.66 7.46 17.23
CA THR A 108 -7.58 8.46 17.77
C THR A 108 -7.82 9.56 16.74
N ALA A 109 -8.93 10.29 16.90
CA ALA A 109 -9.21 11.46 16.05
C ALA A 109 -8.08 12.49 16.14
N GLU A 110 -7.48 12.66 17.31
CA GLU A 110 -6.36 13.58 17.50
C GLU A 110 -5.15 13.16 16.68
N GLN A 111 -4.82 11.87 16.67
CA GLN A 111 -3.71 11.33 15.87
C GLN A 111 -3.96 11.51 14.39
N VAL A 112 -5.18 11.22 13.92
CA VAL A 112 -5.57 11.41 12.52
C VAL A 112 -5.42 12.88 12.13
N ASN A 113 -5.92 13.80 12.96
CA ASN A 113 -5.84 15.23 12.69
C ASN A 113 -4.39 15.72 12.65
N ALA A 114 -3.55 15.24 13.56
CA ALA A 114 -2.13 15.61 13.60
C ALA A 114 -1.41 15.22 12.30
N LEU A 115 -1.68 14.03 11.78
CA LEU A 115 -1.10 13.57 10.51
C LEU A 115 -1.64 14.37 9.34
N THR A 116 -2.94 14.62 9.29
CA THR A 116 -3.58 15.39 8.23
C THR A 116 -3.05 16.82 8.20
N ASP A 117 -2.98 17.48 9.35
CA ASP A 117 -2.54 18.86 9.46
C ASP A 117 -1.06 19.03 9.13
N SER A 118 -0.26 18.00 9.31
CA SER A 118 1.17 18.02 8.97
C SER A 118 1.46 17.55 7.53
N GLY A 119 0.43 17.35 6.71
CA GLY A 119 0.57 16.95 5.31
C GLY A 119 0.91 15.48 5.11
N LYS A 120 0.59 14.64 6.09
CA LYS A 120 0.91 13.20 6.07
C LYS A 120 -0.32 12.32 5.97
N SER A 121 -1.41 12.84 5.45
CA SER A 121 -2.64 12.06 5.24
C SER A 121 -2.42 10.84 4.34
N TYR A 122 -1.42 10.89 3.44
CA TYR A 122 -1.07 9.76 2.58
C TYR A 122 -0.74 8.49 3.37
N ALA A 123 -0.31 8.62 4.61
CA ALA A 123 0.05 7.49 5.46
C ALA A 123 -1.16 6.73 5.99
N ILE A 124 -2.31 7.39 6.07
CA ILE A 124 -3.53 6.85 6.68
C ILE A 124 -4.70 6.76 5.72
N ASP A 125 -4.76 7.60 4.70
CA ASP A 125 -5.75 7.52 3.63
C ASP A 125 -5.11 6.77 2.46
N ARG A 126 -5.21 5.45 2.50
CA ARG A 126 -4.49 4.59 1.55
C ARG A 126 -5.29 4.22 0.31
N ALA A 127 -6.59 4.43 0.35
CA ALA A 127 -7.46 4.06 -0.76
C ALA A 127 -7.03 4.68 -2.09
N PRO A 128 -6.73 5.99 -2.19
CA PRO A 128 -6.33 6.57 -3.48
C PRO A 128 -5.10 5.88 -4.10
N HIS A 129 -4.07 5.60 -3.29
CA HIS A 129 -2.84 4.95 -3.77
C HIS A 129 -3.11 3.54 -4.28
N ARG A 130 -3.85 2.76 -3.50
CA ARG A 130 -4.22 1.39 -3.87
C ARG A 130 -5.08 1.35 -5.12
N GLU A 131 -6.11 2.21 -5.18
CA GLU A 131 -7.05 2.26 -6.30
C GLU A 131 -6.36 2.64 -7.61
N GLU A 132 -5.40 3.53 -7.56
CA GLU A 132 -4.62 3.91 -8.74
C GLU A 132 -3.91 2.70 -9.34
N HIS A 133 -3.21 1.93 -8.52
CA HIS A 133 -2.49 0.76 -9.00
C HIS A 133 -3.43 -0.39 -9.38
N ILE A 134 -4.54 -0.57 -8.66
CA ILE A 134 -5.56 -1.54 -9.04
C ILE A 134 -6.09 -1.26 -10.45
N ARG A 135 -6.39 0.00 -10.77
CA ARG A 135 -6.86 0.37 -12.12
C ARG A 135 -5.82 0.07 -13.19
N GLN A 136 -4.55 0.38 -12.90
CA GLN A 136 -3.46 0.09 -13.84
C GLN A 136 -3.37 -1.43 -14.11
N ILE A 137 -3.48 -2.22 -13.07
CA ILE A 137 -3.42 -3.68 -13.17
C ILE A 137 -4.64 -4.21 -13.95
N GLU A 138 -5.82 -3.73 -13.64
CA GLU A 138 -7.04 -4.13 -14.35
C GLU A 138 -6.95 -3.83 -15.84
N GLN A 139 -6.42 -2.67 -16.21
CA GLN A 139 -6.21 -2.30 -17.60
C GLN A 139 -5.22 -3.25 -18.28
N ALA A 140 -4.17 -3.65 -17.61
CA ALA A 140 -3.16 -4.57 -18.18
C ALA A 140 -3.74 -5.97 -18.39
N LEU A 141 -4.74 -6.35 -17.61
CA LEU A 141 -5.38 -7.68 -17.70
C LEU A 141 -6.54 -7.71 -18.71
N SER A 142 -7.05 -6.57 -19.10
CA SER A 142 -8.21 -6.51 -20.01
C SER A 142 -7.88 -6.75 -21.48
#